data_de813f2e56b298e51bfc1e61880ce85d
#
_entry.id   de813f2e56b298e51bfc1e61880ce85d
#
_cell.length_a   1.000
_cell.length_b   1.000
_cell.length_c   1.000
_cell.angle_alpha   90.00
_cell.angle_beta   90.00
_cell.angle_gamma   90.00
#
_symmetry.space_group_name_H-M   'P 1'
#
loop_
_entity.id
_entity.type
_entity.pdbx_description
1 polymer ?
#
loop_
_entity_poly.entity_id
_entity_poly.type
_entity_poly.pdbx_seq_one_letter_code
_entity_poly.pdbx_strand_id
1 'polypeptide(L)'
;MTIYDELVARGLIAQVTDEAEIKEMVNNGKAVFYIGFDPTADSLHVGHFMALCLMKRLQMAGNKPIALIGGGTAMIGDPSGRTDMRQMMTPETIQHNCDCFKQQMSRFIDFSEGKAMMINNADWLLGLNYVEVLRDVGACFSVNRMLSAECYKQRMEKGLSFLEFNYMIMQSYDFYYLYQNYGCNMQFGGDDQWSNMLGGTELIRRKLGKDAYAMTINLLLNSEGKKMGKTQSGAVWLDPNKTSPYDFYQYWRNVADADVLKCIRMLTFLPLEEIDAMDSWEGAQLNKAKEILAYELTKLVHGEEEAKKAEASAKALFGNGASAEVPQTELSEADFVDGEIDICSLLVLSGLVATKSEARRAVEQGGVAVDDEKVTNVRATLKYDDLKDGKLLRRGKKSFRRVVTK
;
A
#
# COMPACT_ATOMS: atom_id res chain seq x y z
N MET A 1 -16.07 21.94 9.56
CA MET A 1 -16.44 20.63 8.96
C MET A 1 -16.11 19.56 9.97
N THR A 2 -16.99 18.58 10.21
CA THR A 2 -16.68 17.45 11.09
C THR A 2 -15.78 16.44 10.39
N ILE A 3 -15.12 15.53 11.14
CA ILE A 3 -14.25 14.52 10.51
C ILE A 3 -15.03 13.58 9.59
N TYR A 4 -16.26 13.18 9.97
CA TYR A 4 -17.10 12.33 9.12
C TYR A 4 -17.44 13.06 7.80
N ASP A 5 -17.85 14.31 7.87
CA ASP A 5 -18.16 15.10 6.67
C ASP A 5 -16.91 15.31 5.79
N GLU A 6 -15.73 15.43 6.38
CA GLU A 6 -14.46 15.46 5.64
C GLU A 6 -14.19 14.14 4.91
N LEU A 7 -14.40 12.99 5.56
CA LEU A 7 -14.24 11.68 4.91
C LEU A 7 -15.20 11.53 3.72
N VAL A 8 -16.46 11.99 3.86
CA VAL A 8 -17.43 12.01 2.76
C VAL A 8 -16.96 12.92 1.62
N ALA A 9 -16.57 14.16 1.92
CA ALA A 9 -16.12 15.13 0.92
C ALA A 9 -14.86 14.69 0.18
N ARG A 10 -14.01 13.89 0.84
CA ARG A 10 -12.83 13.27 0.22
C ARG A 10 -13.15 12.01 -0.60
N GLY A 11 -14.40 11.54 -0.60
CA GLY A 11 -14.83 10.34 -1.32
C GLY A 11 -14.25 9.05 -0.73
N LEU A 12 -13.97 9.04 0.57
CA LEU A 12 -13.34 7.90 1.23
C LEU A 12 -14.35 6.81 1.64
N ILE A 13 -15.55 7.17 2.09
CA ILE A 13 -16.51 6.22 2.61
C ILE A 13 -17.20 5.42 1.49
N ALA A 14 -17.23 4.10 1.62
CA ALA A 14 -17.93 3.19 0.71
C ALA A 14 -19.22 2.64 1.35
N GLN A 15 -19.12 1.93 2.46
CA GLN A 15 -20.25 1.32 3.17
C GLN A 15 -20.14 1.55 4.68
N VAL A 16 -21.28 1.64 5.35
CA VAL A 16 -21.38 1.80 6.80
C VAL A 16 -22.51 0.92 7.34
N THR A 17 -22.35 0.37 8.54
CA THR A 17 -23.41 -0.43 9.19
C THR A 17 -24.50 0.45 9.79
N ASP A 18 -24.13 1.58 10.39
CA ASP A 18 -25.03 2.59 10.96
C ASP A 18 -24.36 3.96 10.84
N GLU A 19 -24.88 4.79 9.95
CA GLU A 19 -24.28 6.10 9.68
C GLU A 19 -24.38 7.04 10.86
N ALA A 20 -25.53 7.06 11.56
CA ALA A 20 -25.77 7.98 12.65
C ALA A 20 -24.84 7.71 13.84
N GLU A 21 -24.72 6.45 14.23
CA GLU A 21 -23.85 6.03 15.34
C GLU A 21 -22.37 6.21 15.00
N ILE A 22 -21.94 5.82 13.79
CA ILE A 22 -20.56 6.00 13.34
C ILE A 22 -20.21 7.49 13.32
N LYS A 23 -21.07 8.34 12.77
CA LYS A 23 -20.89 9.80 12.72
C LYS A 23 -20.76 10.40 14.12
N GLU A 24 -21.63 9.99 15.04
CA GLU A 24 -21.57 10.44 16.45
C GLU A 24 -20.24 10.03 17.10
N MET A 25 -19.79 8.79 16.92
CA MET A 25 -18.57 8.29 17.54
C MET A 25 -17.32 8.96 16.98
N VAL A 26 -17.15 9.00 15.66
CA VAL A 26 -15.92 9.54 15.07
C VAL A 26 -15.78 11.04 15.22
N ASN A 27 -16.90 11.78 15.20
CA ASN A 27 -16.90 13.23 15.36
C ASN A 27 -16.58 13.68 16.79
N ASN A 28 -16.86 12.83 17.78
CA ASN A 28 -16.63 13.14 19.19
C ASN A 28 -15.40 12.45 19.80
N GLY A 29 -14.55 11.83 18.96
CA GLY A 29 -13.34 11.14 19.42
C GLY A 29 -13.62 9.91 20.30
N LYS A 30 -14.80 9.30 20.16
CA LYS A 30 -15.25 8.14 20.94
C LYS A 30 -14.94 6.80 20.26
N ALA A 31 -14.53 6.80 19.00
CA ALA A 31 -14.23 5.57 18.30
C ALA A 31 -12.89 5.01 18.76
N VAL A 32 -12.92 3.79 19.29
CA VAL A 32 -11.78 2.91 19.40
C VAL A 32 -11.92 1.92 18.26
N PHE A 33 -11.09 2.02 17.26
CA PHE A 33 -11.27 1.28 16.01
C PHE A 33 -10.02 0.53 15.61
N TYR A 34 -10.18 -0.57 14.89
CA TYR A 34 -9.04 -1.28 14.34
C TYR A 34 -9.08 -1.38 12.82
N ILE A 35 -7.89 -1.48 12.24
CA ILE A 35 -7.67 -1.93 10.86
C ILE A 35 -6.65 -3.05 10.91
N GLY A 36 -6.93 -4.16 10.22
CA GLY A 36 -6.06 -5.33 10.13
C GLY A 36 -5.09 -5.23 8.95
N PHE A 37 -3.86 -5.68 9.19
CA PHE A 37 -2.78 -5.71 8.20
C PHE A 37 -2.08 -7.06 8.24
N ASP A 38 -2.37 -7.92 7.27
CA ASP A 38 -1.66 -9.20 7.13
C ASP A 38 -0.24 -8.98 6.61
N PRO A 39 0.79 -9.40 7.35
CA PRO A 39 2.20 -9.16 7.02
C PRO A 39 2.69 -10.11 5.90
N THR A 40 2.12 -9.97 4.71
CA THR A 40 2.40 -10.84 3.55
C THR A 40 3.68 -10.48 2.79
N ALA A 41 4.38 -9.45 3.22
CA ALA A 41 5.69 -9.00 2.74
C ALA A 41 6.41 -8.23 3.85
N ASP A 42 7.70 -8.02 3.70
CA ASP A 42 8.55 -7.26 4.62
C ASP A 42 8.43 -5.73 4.46
N SER A 43 7.43 -5.26 3.73
CA SER A 43 7.10 -3.85 3.61
C SER A 43 5.61 -3.62 3.33
N LEU A 44 5.11 -2.50 3.84
CA LEU A 44 3.86 -1.91 3.39
C LEU A 44 4.03 -1.35 1.98
N HIS A 45 2.95 -1.24 1.23
CA HIS A 45 2.93 -0.68 -0.12
C HIS A 45 1.74 0.28 -0.30
N VAL A 46 1.67 0.97 -1.44
CA VAL A 46 0.61 1.94 -1.76
C VAL A 46 -0.80 1.39 -1.54
N GLY A 47 -1.03 0.08 -1.69
CA GLY A 47 -2.33 -0.53 -1.38
C GLY A 47 -2.75 -0.44 0.08
N HIS A 48 -1.81 -0.34 1.03
CA HIS A 48 -2.09 -0.11 2.45
C HIS A 48 -2.21 1.37 2.81
N PHE A 49 -1.76 2.24 1.90
CA PHE A 49 -1.58 3.67 2.17
C PHE A 49 -2.90 4.38 2.54
N MET A 50 -4.00 4.04 1.86
CA MET A 50 -5.30 4.61 2.18
C MET A 50 -5.76 4.27 3.60
N ALA A 51 -5.56 3.04 4.03
CA ALA A 51 -5.88 2.62 5.39
C ALA A 51 -5.05 3.39 6.43
N LEU A 52 -3.75 3.58 6.17
CA LEU A 52 -2.88 4.39 7.03
C LEU A 52 -3.30 5.85 7.07
N CYS A 53 -3.66 6.44 5.93
CA CYS A 53 -4.17 7.82 5.87
C CYS A 53 -5.49 7.97 6.64
N LEU A 54 -6.41 6.98 6.54
CA LEU A 54 -7.64 6.97 7.32
C LEU A 54 -7.35 6.91 8.83
N MET A 55 -6.47 5.98 9.26
CA MET A 55 -6.07 5.87 10.66
C MET A 55 -5.51 7.18 11.20
N LYS A 56 -4.61 7.81 10.44
CA LYS A 56 -4.00 9.10 10.81
C LYS A 56 -5.05 10.21 10.92
N ARG A 57 -5.97 10.33 9.97
CA ARG A 57 -7.05 11.34 10.01
C ARG A 57 -7.92 11.19 11.23
N LEU A 58 -8.38 9.97 11.51
CA LEU A 58 -9.22 9.68 12.65
C LEU A 58 -8.49 9.87 13.98
N GLN A 59 -7.18 9.55 14.03
CA GLN A 59 -6.35 9.85 15.19
C GLN A 59 -6.22 11.36 15.43
N MET A 60 -5.98 12.14 14.39
CA MET A 60 -5.92 13.61 14.47
C MET A 60 -7.25 14.21 14.95
N ALA A 61 -8.37 13.55 14.69
CA ALA A 61 -9.71 13.92 15.19
C ALA A 61 -10.00 13.39 16.61
N GLY A 62 -8.99 12.83 17.31
CA GLY A 62 -9.12 12.37 18.70
C GLY A 62 -9.58 10.93 18.88
N ASN A 63 -9.81 10.18 17.80
CA ASN A 63 -10.15 8.76 17.87
C ASN A 63 -8.90 7.89 18.12
N LYS A 64 -9.11 6.68 18.63
CA LYS A 64 -8.03 5.77 19.04
C LYS A 64 -7.88 4.60 18.08
N PRO A 65 -6.89 4.61 17.17
CA PRO A 65 -6.64 3.51 16.27
C PRO A 65 -5.93 2.35 16.96
N ILE A 66 -6.29 1.14 16.56
CA ILE A 66 -5.58 -0.11 16.82
C ILE A 66 -5.07 -0.62 15.47
N ALA A 67 -3.75 -0.64 15.27
CA ALA A 67 -3.14 -1.34 14.16
C ALA A 67 -3.03 -2.82 14.53
N LEU A 68 -3.90 -3.65 13.96
CA LEU A 68 -3.89 -5.08 14.17
C LEU A 68 -2.96 -5.74 13.15
N ILE A 69 -1.85 -6.27 13.62
CA ILE A 69 -0.94 -7.06 12.78
C ILE A 69 -1.46 -8.49 12.72
N GLY A 70 -1.74 -8.97 11.52
CA GLY A 70 -2.31 -10.29 11.26
C GLY A 70 -1.28 -11.42 11.29
N GLY A 71 -0.48 -11.57 12.37
CA GLY A 71 0.51 -12.64 12.47
C GLY A 71 -0.12 -14.04 12.48
N GLY A 72 -1.29 -14.19 13.10
CA GLY A 72 -2.05 -15.45 13.09
C GLY A 72 -2.84 -15.64 11.78
N THR A 73 -3.54 -14.59 11.31
CA THR A 73 -4.33 -14.65 10.06
C THR A 73 -3.47 -14.82 8.81
N ALA A 74 -2.24 -14.31 8.80
CA ALA A 74 -1.30 -14.50 7.70
C ALA A 74 -0.88 -15.96 7.47
N MET A 75 -1.00 -16.81 8.49
CA MET A 75 -0.77 -18.27 8.34
C MET A 75 -1.87 -18.94 7.51
N ILE A 76 -3.04 -18.31 7.42
CA ILE A 76 -4.20 -18.82 6.67
C ILE A 76 -4.28 -18.12 5.31
N GLY A 77 -4.26 -16.79 5.29
CA GLY A 77 -4.34 -15.94 4.12
C GLY A 77 -5.76 -15.57 3.72
N ASP A 78 -6.01 -14.26 3.64
CA ASP A 78 -7.29 -13.67 3.24
C ASP A 78 -7.65 -14.00 1.78
N PRO A 79 -8.80 -14.65 1.52
CA PRO A 79 -9.29 -14.91 0.16
C PRO A 79 -9.95 -13.70 -0.51
N SER A 80 -10.28 -12.63 0.22
CA SER A 80 -11.05 -11.48 -0.27
C SER A 80 -10.36 -10.80 -1.45
N GLY A 81 -11.13 -10.55 -2.52
CA GLY A 81 -10.63 -9.84 -3.71
C GLY A 81 -9.51 -10.57 -4.47
N ARG A 82 -9.41 -11.89 -4.35
CA ARG A 82 -8.41 -12.73 -5.00
C ARG A 82 -9.03 -13.87 -5.78
N THR A 83 -8.30 -14.33 -6.79
CA THR A 83 -8.67 -15.50 -7.59
C THR A 83 -7.88 -16.75 -7.21
N ASP A 84 -6.72 -16.60 -6.57
CA ASP A 84 -5.81 -17.69 -6.25
C ASP A 84 -5.46 -17.69 -4.77
N MET A 85 -5.19 -18.90 -4.21
CA MET A 85 -4.76 -19.08 -2.83
C MET A 85 -3.41 -18.40 -2.58
N ARG A 86 -3.21 -17.84 -1.38
CA ARG A 86 -1.90 -17.29 -0.98
C ARG A 86 -0.88 -18.40 -0.78
N GLN A 87 0.38 -18.10 -1.05
CA GLN A 87 1.48 -18.96 -0.65
C GLN A 87 1.61 -18.95 0.88
N MET A 88 1.77 -20.13 1.46
CA MET A 88 2.00 -20.28 2.89
C MET A 88 3.41 -19.77 3.22
N MET A 89 3.50 -18.91 4.23
CA MET A 89 4.76 -18.39 4.77
C MET A 89 5.15 -19.15 6.04
N THR A 90 6.45 -19.19 6.34
CA THR A 90 6.93 -19.73 7.60
C THR A 90 6.65 -18.75 8.77
N PRO A 91 6.52 -19.24 10.02
CA PRO A 91 6.34 -18.39 11.19
C PRO A 91 7.45 -17.33 11.33
N GLU A 92 8.69 -17.69 11.01
CA GLU A 92 9.85 -16.78 11.07
C GLU A 92 9.73 -15.63 10.06
N THR A 93 9.30 -15.96 8.82
CA THR A 93 9.02 -14.94 7.78
C THR A 93 7.90 -14.01 8.21
N ILE A 94 6.83 -14.56 8.78
CA ILE A 94 5.70 -13.75 9.29
C ILE A 94 6.17 -12.83 10.41
N GLN A 95 6.97 -13.33 11.36
CA GLN A 95 7.48 -12.52 12.46
C GLN A 95 8.37 -11.38 11.96
N HIS A 96 9.29 -11.66 11.03
CA HIS A 96 10.12 -10.63 10.39
C HIS A 96 9.26 -9.54 9.74
N ASN A 97 8.25 -9.94 8.96
CA ASN A 97 7.35 -9.01 8.31
C ASN A 97 6.53 -8.17 9.31
N CYS A 98 6.10 -8.77 10.42
CA CYS A 98 5.43 -8.04 11.51
C CYS A 98 6.32 -6.92 12.06
N ASP A 99 7.60 -7.19 12.28
CA ASP A 99 8.53 -6.20 12.83
C ASP A 99 8.80 -5.06 11.83
N CYS A 100 8.89 -5.39 10.54
CA CYS A 100 8.98 -4.39 9.47
C CYS A 100 7.73 -3.49 9.43
N PHE A 101 6.52 -4.06 9.53
CA PHE A 101 5.27 -3.30 9.55
C PHE A 101 5.20 -2.36 10.75
N LYS A 102 5.57 -2.82 11.94
CA LYS A 102 5.60 -1.99 13.16
C LYS A 102 6.46 -0.74 12.97
N GLN A 103 7.67 -0.92 12.43
CA GLN A 103 8.59 0.19 12.19
C GLN A 103 8.03 1.20 11.18
N GLN A 104 7.41 0.71 10.08
CA GLN A 104 6.87 1.57 9.03
C GLN A 104 5.63 2.32 9.50
N MET A 105 4.69 1.66 10.19
CA MET A 105 3.46 2.28 10.70
C MET A 105 3.73 3.41 11.69
N SER A 106 4.79 3.30 12.50
CA SER A 106 5.17 4.33 13.47
C SER A 106 5.55 5.68 12.84
N ARG A 107 5.75 5.73 11.52
CA ARG A 107 5.94 6.99 10.78
C ARG A 107 4.62 7.72 10.51
N PHE A 108 3.50 7.00 10.50
CA PHE A 108 2.18 7.55 10.20
C PHE A 108 1.34 7.80 11.44
N ILE A 109 1.39 6.86 12.38
CA ILE A 109 0.53 6.79 13.56
C ILE A 109 1.37 7.07 14.80
N ASP A 110 0.86 7.91 15.66
CA ASP A 110 1.45 8.19 16.97
C ASP A 110 1.03 7.10 17.97
N PHE A 111 1.95 6.17 18.25
CA PHE A 111 1.76 5.08 19.20
C PHE A 111 2.19 5.43 20.63
N SER A 112 2.35 6.72 20.96
CA SER A 112 2.59 7.11 22.34
C SER A 112 1.41 6.73 23.24
N GLU A 113 1.66 6.62 24.54
CA GLU A 113 0.71 6.10 25.52
C GLU A 113 -0.68 6.75 25.41
N GLY A 114 -1.70 5.90 25.30
CA GLY A 114 -3.10 6.30 25.22
C GLY A 114 -3.59 6.83 23.87
N LYS A 115 -2.70 6.99 22.87
CA LYS A 115 -3.09 7.56 21.55
C LYS A 115 -3.41 6.50 20.49
N ALA A 116 -2.64 5.42 20.44
CA ALA A 116 -2.88 4.30 19.56
C ALA A 116 -2.29 3.02 20.15
N MET A 117 -2.70 1.88 19.62
CA MET A 117 -2.14 0.57 19.97
C MET A 117 -1.71 -0.18 18.71
N MET A 118 -0.65 -0.98 18.87
CA MET A 118 -0.22 -1.94 17.85
C MET A 118 -0.20 -3.32 18.49
N ILE A 119 -1.02 -4.22 17.97
CA ILE A 119 -1.31 -5.54 18.56
C ILE A 119 -1.17 -6.61 17.49
N ASN A 120 -0.72 -7.80 17.87
CA ASN A 120 -0.60 -8.94 16.96
C ASN A 120 -1.69 -9.98 17.30
N ASN A 121 -2.51 -10.37 16.34
CA ASN A 121 -3.54 -11.37 16.59
C ASN A 121 -3.00 -12.80 16.81
N ALA A 122 -1.73 -13.04 16.51
CA ALA A 122 -1.06 -14.29 16.90
C ALA A 122 -1.10 -14.52 18.42
N ASP A 123 -1.12 -13.45 19.23
CA ASP A 123 -1.10 -13.51 20.67
C ASP A 123 -2.32 -14.25 21.26
N TRP A 124 -3.44 -14.27 20.56
CA TRP A 124 -4.63 -15.03 20.98
C TRP A 124 -5.00 -16.16 20.01
N LEU A 125 -4.88 -15.95 18.69
CA LEU A 125 -5.33 -16.97 17.71
C LEU A 125 -4.55 -18.28 17.80
N LEU A 126 -3.23 -18.22 18.08
CA LEU A 126 -2.40 -19.43 18.14
C LEU A 126 -2.65 -20.27 19.40
N GLY A 127 -3.19 -19.66 20.46
CA GLY A 127 -3.54 -20.35 21.69
C GLY A 127 -4.95 -20.91 21.74
N LEU A 128 -5.78 -20.69 20.72
CA LEU A 128 -7.18 -21.14 20.71
C LEU A 128 -7.30 -22.65 20.59
N ASN A 129 -8.16 -23.24 21.44
CA ASN A 129 -8.56 -24.64 21.30
C ASN A 129 -9.56 -24.78 20.14
N TYR A 130 -9.24 -25.60 19.17
CA TYR A 130 -10.05 -25.79 17.96
C TYR A 130 -11.49 -26.24 18.26
N VAL A 131 -11.69 -27.19 19.20
CA VAL A 131 -13.02 -27.70 19.54
C VAL A 131 -13.85 -26.64 20.25
N GLU A 132 -13.24 -25.86 21.13
CA GLU A 132 -13.90 -24.75 21.83
C GLU A 132 -14.32 -23.65 20.85
N VAL A 133 -13.47 -23.28 19.91
CA VAL A 133 -13.80 -22.31 18.86
C VAL A 133 -14.96 -22.79 18.00
N LEU A 134 -14.95 -24.07 17.55
CA LEU A 134 -16.07 -24.60 16.78
C LEU A 134 -17.38 -24.55 17.56
N ARG A 135 -17.35 -24.92 18.84
CA ARG A 135 -18.53 -24.95 19.69
C ARG A 135 -19.07 -23.54 19.99
N ASP A 136 -18.18 -22.63 20.37
CA ASP A 136 -18.58 -21.34 20.93
C ASP A 136 -18.69 -20.24 19.88
N VAL A 137 -17.83 -20.26 18.88
CA VAL A 137 -17.79 -19.25 17.82
C VAL A 137 -18.43 -19.80 16.56
N GLY A 138 -18.06 -21.00 16.13
CA GLY A 138 -18.58 -21.64 14.92
C GLY A 138 -20.11 -21.76 14.93
N ALA A 139 -20.73 -22.02 16.10
CA ALA A 139 -22.17 -22.05 16.25
C ALA A 139 -22.87 -20.70 15.92
N CYS A 140 -22.14 -19.60 15.88
CA CYS A 140 -22.65 -18.29 15.50
C CYS A 140 -22.65 -18.06 13.98
N PHE A 141 -22.05 -18.95 13.18
CA PHE A 141 -21.92 -18.79 11.73
C PHE A 141 -22.77 -19.82 10.98
N SER A 142 -23.46 -19.36 9.94
CA SER A 142 -24.19 -20.23 9.01
C SER A 142 -23.34 -20.42 7.76
N VAL A 143 -23.00 -21.67 7.44
CA VAL A 143 -22.23 -22.02 6.23
C VAL A 143 -22.90 -21.47 4.97
N ASN A 144 -24.23 -21.62 4.84
CA ASN A 144 -24.97 -21.12 3.68
C ASN A 144 -24.84 -19.59 3.53
N ARG A 145 -24.88 -18.84 4.64
CA ARG A 145 -24.70 -17.40 4.64
C ARG A 145 -23.27 -17.00 4.30
N MET A 146 -22.29 -17.74 4.84
CA MET A 146 -20.88 -17.51 4.52
C MET A 146 -20.61 -17.74 3.03
N LEU A 147 -21.07 -18.86 2.47
CA LEU A 147 -20.89 -19.18 1.04
C LEU A 147 -21.55 -18.15 0.10
N SER A 148 -22.59 -17.45 0.54
CA SER A 148 -23.22 -16.38 -0.22
C SER A 148 -22.46 -15.04 -0.15
N ALA A 149 -21.43 -14.95 0.72
CA ALA A 149 -20.66 -13.73 0.90
C ALA A 149 -19.76 -13.42 -0.30
N GLU A 150 -19.64 -12.12 -0.65
CA GLU A 150 -18.90 -11.67 -1.82
C GLU A 150 -17.42 -12.08 -1.78
N CYS A 151 -16.82 -12.08 -0.59
CA CYS A 151 -15.42 -12.48 -0.40
C CYS A 151 -15.10 -13.92 -0.86
N TYR A 152 -16.09 -14.81 -0.90
CA TYR A 152 -15.91 -16.20 -1.33
C TYR A 152 -16.31 -16.49 -2.79
N LYS A 153 -17.17 -15.66 -3.41
CA LYS A 153 -17.72 -15.94 -4.75
C LYS A 153 -16.64 -16.21 -5.79
N GLN A 154 -15.63 -15.34 -5.91
CA GLN A 154 -14.56 -15.48 -6.88
C GLN A 154 -13.68 -16.72 -6.61
N ARG A 155 -13.50 -17.09 -5.34
CA ARG A 155 -12.72 -18.27 -4.97
C ARG A 155 -13.49 -19.57 -5.20
N MET A 156 -14.81 -19.58 -5.04
CA MET A 156 -15.63 -20.77 -5.28
C MET A 156 -15.52 -21.28 -6.71
N GLU A 157 -15.38 -20.41 -7.71
CA GLU A 157 -15.20 -20.79 -9.11
C GLU A 157 -13.92 -21.60 -9.36
N LYS A 158 -12.86 -21.35 -8.59
CA LYS A 158 -11.54 -21.99 -8.69
C LYS A 158 -11.26 -23.02 -7.58
N GLY A 159 -12.19 -23.18 -6.67
CA GLY A 159 -12.08 -24.07 -5.51
C GLY A 159 -11.62 -23.33 -4.25
N LEU A 160 -12.56 -23.04 -3.36
CA LEU A 160 -12.33 -22.49 -2.03
C LEU A 160 -11.87 -23.59 -1.09
N SER A 161 -10.69 -23.46 -0.49
CA SER A 161 -10.21 -24.42 0.51
C SER A 161 -10.90 -24.20 1.86
N PHE A 162 -10.98 -25.27 2.67
CA PHE A 162 -11.49 -25.17 4.05
C PHE A 162 -10.65 -24.19 4.89
N LEU A 163 -9.34 -24.13 4.62
CA LEU A 163 -8.44 -23.18 5.26
C LEU A 163 -8.91 -21.73 5.02
N GLU A 164 -9.05 -21.34 3.76
CA GLU A 164 -9.50 -19.98 3.37
C GLU A 164 -10.92 -19.67 3.87
N PHE A 165 -11.80 -20.68 3.90
CA PHE A 165 -13.17 -20.53 4.40
C PHE A 165 -13.21 -20.12 5.88
N ASN A 166 -12.24 -20.52 6.68
CA ASN A 166 -12.16 -20.14 8.09
C ASN A 166 -11.64 -18.72 8.33
N TYR A 167 -11.10 -18.05 7.32
CA TYR A 167 -10.54 -16.69 7.51
C TYR A 167 -11.57 -15.70 8.06
N MET A 168 -12.80 -15.70 7.53
CA MET A 168 -13.88 -14.84 8.04
C MET A 168 -14.15 -15.06 9.53
N ILE A 169 -14.11 -16.32 10.00
CA ILE A 169 -14.34 -16.64 11.41
C ILE A 169 -13.20 -16.09 12.27
N MET A 170 -11.95 -16.20 11.81
CA MET A 170 -10.78 -15.68 12.54
C MET A 170 -10.82 -14.16 12.64
N GLN A 171 -11.08 -13.45 11.54
CA GLN A 171 -11.21 -12.00 11.56
C GLN A 171 -12.41 -11.54 12.41
N SER A 172 -13.51 -12.28 12.41
CA SER A 172 -14.64 -12.00 13.29
C SER A 172 -14.29 -12.20 14.76
N TYR A 173 -13.47 -13.21 15.07
CA TYR A 173 -12.97 -13.45 16.41
C TYR A 173 -12.01 -12.35 16.85
N ASP A 174 -11.17 -11.82 15.96
CA ASP A 174 -10.31 -10.67 16.25
C ASP A 174 -11.14 -9.46 16.72
N PHE A 175 -12.22 -9.13 16.01
CA PHE A 175 -13.09 -8.02 16.42
C PHE A 175 -13.75 -8.27 17.77
N TYR A 176 -14.26 -9.49 17.99
CA TYR A 176 -14.85 -9.89 19.26
C TYR A 176 -13.84 -9.81 20.42
N TYR A 177 -12.60 -10.28 20.21
CA TYR A 177 -11.53 -10.22 21.20
C TYR A 177 -11.14 -8.78 21.52
N LEU A 178 -10.94 -7.95 20.49
CA LEU A 178 -10.61 -6.54 20.63
C LEU A 178 -11.71 -5.74 21.32
N TYR A 179 -12.97 -6.06 21.03
CA TYR A 179 -14.11 -5.46 21.70
C TYR A 179 -14.07 -5.70 23.21
N GLN A 180 -13.84 -6.95 23.62
CA GLN A 180 -13.85 -7.33 25.04
C GLN A 180 -12.65 -6.82 25.81
N ASN A 181 -11.47 -6.85 25.20
CA ASN A 181 -10.21 -6.63 25.92
C ASN A 181 -9.66 -5.21 25.74
N TYR A 182 -10.04 -4.50 24.68
CA TYR A 182 -9.49 -3.18 24.36
C TYR A 182 -10.56 -2.11 24.14
N GLY A 183 -11.83 -2.42 24.33
CA GLY A 183 -12.94 -1.50 24.11
C GLY A 183 -13.10 -1.08 22.65
N CYS A 184 -12.61 -1.88 21.71
CA CYS A 184 -12.69 -1.63 20.28
C CYS A 184 -14.16 -1.75 19.81
N ASN A 185 -14.78 -0.62 19.46
CA ASN A 185 -16.19 -0.56 19.07
C ASN A 185 -16.43 -0.46 17.58
N MET A 186 -15.37 -0.30 16.78
CA MET A 186 -15.46 -0.14 15.33
C MET A 186 -14.35 -0.92 14.59
N GLN A 187 -14.71 -1.44 13.42
CA GLN A 187 -13.76 -1.99 12.45
C GLN A 187 -13.80 -1.17 11.16
N PHE A 188 -12.62 -0.81 10.64
CA PHE A 188 -12.49 -0.15 9.35
C PHE A 188 -11.60 -0.98 8.42
N GLY A 189 -11.84 -0.85 7.11
CA GLY A 189 -11.05 -1.57 6.10
C GLY A 189 -11.42 -1.18 4.68
N GLY A 190 -10.78 -1.80 3.70
CA GLY A 190 -11.16 -1.66 2.29
C GLY A 190 -12.53 -2.29 2.01
N ASP A 191 -13.18 -1.85 0.93
CA ASP A 191 -14.53 -2.33 0.60
C ASP A 191 -14.60 -3.83 0.30
N ASP A 192 -13.50 -4.45 -0.08
CA ASP A 192 -13.37 -5.89 -0.24
C ASP A 192 -13.45 -6.67 1.10
N GLN A 193 -13.36 -5.99 2.25
CA GLN A 193 -13.45 -6.57 3.59
C GLN A 193 -14.87 -6.58 4.19
N TRP A 194 -15.85 -5.99 3.51
CA TRP A 194 -17.19 -5.78 4.06
C TRP A 194 -17.80 -7.04 4.67
N SER A 195 -17.78 -8.16 3.95
CA SER A 195 -18.37 -9.42 4.43
C SER A 195 -17.69 -9.94 5.70
N ASN A 196 -16.36 -9.84 5.78
CA ASN A 196 -15.59 -10.27 6.95
C ASN A 196 -15.92 -9.39 8.16
N MET A 197 -16.06 -8.07 7.94
CA MET A 197 -16.38 -7.09 9.00
C MET A 197 -17.78 -7.33 9.58
N LEU A 198 -18.77 -7.62 8.73
CA LEU A 198 -20.13 -7.97 9.18
C LEU A 198 -20.15 -9.27 10.01
N GLY A 199 -19.25 -10.22 9.73
CA GLY A 199 -19.08 -11.40 10.57
C GLY A 199 -18.71 -11.05 12.01
N GLY A 200 -17.83 -10.06 12.18
CA GLY A 200 -17.40 -9.58 13.50
C GLY A 200 -18.50 -8.84 14.26
N THR A 201 -19.21 -7.91 13.61
CA THR A 201 -20.34 -7.19 14.23
C THR A 201 -21.44 -8.17 14.67
N GLU A 202 -21.76 -9.16 13.84
CA GLU A 202 -22.77 -10.18 14.16
C GLU A 202 -22.30 -11.10 15.30
N LEU A 203 -21.04 -11.47 15.37
CA LEU A 203 -20.50 -12.29 16.45
C LEU A 203 -20.60 -11.55 17.80
N ILE A 204 -20.24 -10.26 17.84
CA ILE A 204 -20.34 -9.42 19.04
C ILE A 204 -21.81 -9.32 19.46
N ARG A 205 -22.74 -9.07 18.54
CA ARG A 205 -24.16 -9.02 18.81
C ARG A 205 -24.70 -10.32 19.41
N ARG A 206 -24.32 -11.46 18.84
CA ARG A 206 -24.80 -12.79 19.30
C ARG A 206 -24.22 -13.20 20.64
N LYS A 207 -22.94 -12.94 20.86
CA LYS A 207 -22.22 -13.39 22.06
C LYS A 207 -22.41 -12.44 23.25
N LEU A 208 -22.46 -11.13 23.01
CA LEU A 208 -22.47 -10.12 24.07
C LEU A 208 -23.80 -9.33 24.16
N GLY A 209 -24.69 -9.44 23.17
CA GLY A 209 -25.89 -8.57 23.10
C GLY A 209 -25.54 -7.10 22.98
N LYS A 210 -24.42 -6.76 22.36
CA LYS A 210 -23.89 -5.41 22.19
C LYS A 210 -23.76 -5.07 20.72
N ASP A 211 -23.77 -3.77 20.43
CA ASP A 211 -23.55 -3.27 19.09
C ASP A 211 -22.07 -2.93 18.87
N ALA A 212 -21.60 -3.22 17.68
CA ALA A 212 -20.30 -2.82 17.15
C ALA A 212 -20.48 -2.44 15.68
N TYR A 213 -19.66 -1.53 15.20
CA TYR A 213 -19.88 -0.89 13.91
C TYR A 213 -18.74 -1.16 12.93
N ALA A 214 -19.08 -1.07 11.65
CA ALA A 214 -18.12 -1.27 10.57
C ALA A 214 -18.29 -0.19 9.51
N MET A 215 -17.16 0.28 8.97
CA MET A 215 -17.12 1.22 7.86
C MET A 215 -16.04 0.78 6.86
N THR A 216 -16.38 0.72 5.58
CA THR A 216 -15.39 0.48 4.52
C THR A 216 -15.03 1.76 3.80
N ILE A 217 -13.82 1.78 3.26
CA ILE A 217 -13.33 2.83 2.38
C ILE A 217 -13.19 2.31 0.96
N ASN A 218 -13.40 3.22 0.02
CA ASN A 218 -13.22 2.93 -1.40
C ASN A 218 -11.81 2.40 -1.68
N LEU A 219 -11.70 1.43 -2.56
CA LEU A 219 -10.40 0.97 -3.03
C LEU A 219 -9.74 2.03 -3.90
N LEU A 220 -8.42 2.15 -3.79
CA LEU A 220 -7.66 3.07 -4.63
C LEU A 220 -7.51 2.47 -6.04
N LEU A 221 -8.45 2.81 -6.90
CA LEU A 221 -8.50 2.38 -8.29
C LEU A 221 -8.14 3.55 -9.23
N ASN A 222 -7.42 3.24 -10.31
CA ASN A 222 -7.23 4.19 -11.40
C ASN A 222 -8.49 4.30 -12.27
N SER A 223 -8.48 5.22 -13.24
CA SER A 223 -9.58 5.45 -14.19
C SER A 223 -9.95 4.23 -15.06
N GLU A 224 -9.06 3.23 -15.16
CA GLU A 224 -9.31 1.95 -15.81
C GLU A 224 -9.92 0.88 -14.86
N GLY A 225 -10.20 1.23 -13.62
CA GLY A 225 -10.71 0.29 -12.60
C GLY A 225 -9.67 -0.66 -12.02
N LYS A 226 -8.37 -0.44 -12.26
CA LYS A 226 -7.29 -1.28 -11.73
C LYS A 226 -6.79 -0.76 -10.38
N LYS A 227 -6.50 -1.66 -9.44
CA LYS A 227 -5.89 -1.28 -8.14
C LYS A 227 -4.55 -0.57 -8.37
N MET A 228 -4.40 0.63 -7.80
CA MET A 228 -3.16 1.41 -7.85
C MET A 228 -2.09 0.82 -6.92
N GLY A 229 -0.83 1.26 -7.11
CA GLY A 229 0.30 0.79 -6.30
C GLY A 229 1.01 -0.44 -6.84
N LYS A 230 0.65 -0.87 -8.07
CA LYS A 230 1.39 -1.89 -8.82
C LYS A 230 1.89 -1.30 -10.13
N THR A 231 3.15 -1.57 -10.43
CA THR A 231 3.80 -1.26 -11.71
C THR A 231 4.12 -2.55 -12.45
N GLN A 232 4.67 -2.47 -13.64
CA GLN A 232 5.18 -3.65 -14.36
C GLN A 232 6.34 -4.33 -13.60
N SER A 233 7.08 -3.57 -12.79
CA SER A 233 8.17 -4.04 -11.96
C SER A 233 7.74 -4.52 -10.56
N GLY A 234 6.44 -4.50 -10.24
CA GLY A 234 5.91 -4.98 -8.96
C GLY A 234 5.19 -3.92 -8.13
N ALA A 235 5.10 -4.12 -6.82
CA ALA A 235 4.46 -3.19 -5.91
C ALA A 235 5.31 -1.94 -5.69
N VAL A 236 4.65 -0.79 -5.48
CA VAL A 236 5.28 0.46 -5.01
C VAL A 236 5.29 0.41 -3.49
N TRP A 237 6.48 0.21 -2.94
CA TRP A 237 6.71 -0.02 -1.52
C TRP A 237 6.85 1.29 -0.75
N LEU A 238 6.55 1.25 0.55
CA LEU A 238 6.79 2.39 1.46
C LEU A 238 8.18 2.33 2.10
N ASP A 239 8.89 1.20 1.96
CA ASP A 239 10.29 1.07 2.36
C ASP A 239 11.20 1.75 1.33
N PRO A 240 12.03 2.74 1.73
CA PRO A 240 12.95 3.43 0.81
C PRO A 240 14.02 2.53 0.19
N ASN A 241 14.32 1.38 0.81
CA ASN A 241 15.26 0.40 0.25
C ASN A 241 14.66 -0.45 -0.88
N LYS A 242 13.32 -0.52 -0.98
CA LYS A 242 12.59 -1.27 -2.03
C LYS A 242 12.06 -0.37 -3.13
N THR A 243 11.56 0.79 -2.79
CA THR A 243 11.18 1.86 -3.71
C THR A 243 11.80 3.13 -3.19
N SER A 244 12.81 3.65 -3.88
CA SER A 244 13.51 4.86 -3.44
C SER A 244 12.52 6.04 -3.33
N PRO A 245 12.79 7.05 -2.48
CA PRO A 245 11.96 8.26 -2.41
C PRO A 245 11.77 8.93 -3.78
N TYR A 246 12.80 8.90 -4.63
CA TYR A 246 12.71 9.40 -6.01
C TYR A 246 11.73 8.58 -6.86
N ASP A 247 11.80 7.25 -6.83
CA ASP A 247 10.87 6.40 -7.59
C ASP A 247 9.45 6.49 -7.08
N PHE A 248 9.29 6.61 -5.76
CA PHE A 248 7.99 6.86 -5.12
C PHE A 248 7.41 8.20 -5.60
N TYR A 249 8.22 9.27 -5.62
CA TYR A 249 7.84 10.57 -6.18
C TYR A 249 7.45 10.46 -7.65
N GLN A 250 8.27 9.79 -8.47
CA GLN A 250 8.01 9.60 -9.89
C GLN A 250 6.75 8.78 -10.16
N TYR A 251 6.45 7.79 -9.34
CA TYR A 251 5.20 7.04 -9.46
C TYR A 251 3.99 7.99 -9.40
N TRP A 252 3.92 8.84 -8.39
CA TRP A 252 2.82 9.79 -8.22
C TRP A 252 2.85 10.92 -9.24
N ARG A 253 4.04 11.39 -9.63
CA ARG A 253 4.22 12.39 -10.69
C ARG A 253 3.73 11.91 -12.06
N ASN A 254 3.63 10.59 -12.25
CA ASN A 254 3.26 9.95 -13.51
C ASN A 254 1.84 9.35 -13.53
N VAL A 255 1.01 9.60 -12.53
CA VAL A 255 -0.41 9.20 -12.56
C VAL A 255 -1.13 9.85 -13.75
N ALA A 256 -2.19 9.21 -14.23
CA ALA A 256 -2.99 9.74 -15.34
C ALA A 256 -3.67 11.07 -14.94
N ASP A 257 -3.90 11.95 -15.92
CA ASP A 257 -4.59 13.22 -15.68
C ASP A 257 -5.98 13.01 -15.05
N ALA A 258 -6.68 11.97 -15.46
CA ALA A 258 -7.99 11.60 -14.92
C ALA A 258 -7.97 11.15 -13.45
N ASP A 259 -6.79 10.79 -12.91
CA ASP A 259 -6.66 10.21 -11.58
C ASP A 259 -6.08 11.21 -10.55
N VAL A 260 -5.37 12.24 -11.00
CA VAL A 260 -4.54 13.07 -10.11
C VAL A 260 -5.35 13.80 -9.04
N LEU A 261 -6.46 14.45 -9.40
CA LEU A 261 -7.27 15.21 -8.45
C LEU A 261 -7.98 14.29 -7.45
N LYS A 262 -8.43 13.13 -7.92
CA LYS A 262 -8.96 12.08 -7.03
C LYS A 262 -7.91 11.62 -6.03
N CYS A 263 -6.68 11.34 -6.46
CA CYS A 263 -5.59 10.95 -5.57
C CYS A 263 -5.23 12.05 -4.56
N ILE A 264 -5.19 13.31 -4.97
CA ILE A 264 -4.96 14.45 -4.06
C ILE A 264 -6.05 14.47 -2.98
N ARG A 265 -7.31 14.38 -3.38
CA ARG A 265 -8.47 14.44 -2.47
C ARG A 265 -8.46 13.31 -1.45
N MET A 266 -8.19 12.08 -1.89
CA MET A 266 -8.24 10.90 -1.03
C MET A 266 -7.01 10.74 -0.12
N LEU A 267 -5.82 11.06 -0.63
CA LEU A 267 -4.56 10.64 0.01
C LEU A 267 -3.81 11.77 0.72
N THR A 268 -3.96 13.02 0.28
CA THR A 268 -3.21 14.14 0.89
C THR A 268 -3.95 14.71 2.09
N PHE A 269 -3.22 15.45 2.93
CA PHE A 269 -3.76 16.18 4.09
C PHE A 269 -3.94 17.68 3.80
N LEU A 270 -3.95 18.05 2.51
CA LEU A 270 -4.24 19.43 2.09
C LEU A 270 -5.67 19.83 2.49
N PRO A 271 -5.91 21.10 2.84
CA PRO A 271 -7.26 21.62 3.06
C PRO A 271 -8.18 21.36 1.85
N LEU A 272 -9.44 21.03 2.11
CA LEU A 272 -10.40 20.77 1.01
C LEU A 272 -10.60 21.98 0.12
N GLU A 273 -10.58 23.20 0.68
CA GLU A 273 -10.71 24.44 -0.06
C GLU A 273 -9.59 24.61 -1.12
N GLU A 274 -8.37 24.18 -0.80
CA GLU A 274 -7.26 24.19 -1.75
C GLU A 274 -7.47 23.16 -2.85
N ILE A 275 -8.00 21.98 -2.49
CA ILE A 275 -8.27 20.90 -3.45
C ILE A 275 -9.45 21.26 -4.35
N ASP A 276 -10.51 21.85 -3.80
CA ASP A 276 -11.69 22.28 -4.56
C ASP A 276 -11.33 23.36 -5.58
N ALA A 277 -10.36 24.23 -5.26
CA ALA A 277 -9.82 25.21 -6.21
C ALA A 277 -9.10 24.55 -7.40
N MET A 278 -8.63 23.31 -7.26
CA MET A 278 -7.98 22.56 -8.34
C MET A 278 -8.99 21.81 -9.24
N ASP A 279 -10.25 21.67 -8.85
CA ASP A 279 -11.25 20.89 -9.63
C ASP A 279 -11.48 21.46 -11.04
N SER A 280 -11.20 22.75 -11.25
CA SER A 280 -11.26 23.41 -12.57
C SER A 280 -9.96 23.32 -13.37
N TRP A 281 -8.91 22.68 -12.86
CA TRP A 281 -7.61 22.60 -13.52
C TRP A 281 -7.62 21.66 -14.71
N GLU A 282 -7.06 22.12 -15.83
CA GLU A 282 -6.96 21.36 -17.07
C GLU A 282 -5.56 21.49 -17.70
N GLY A 283 -5.22 20.59 -18.61
CA GLY A 283 -4.01 20.65 -19.41
C GLY A 283 -2.72 20.80 -18.57
N ALA A 284 -2.00 21.90 -18.78
CA ALA A 284 -0.73 22.15 -18.08
C ALA A 284 -0.87 22.27 -16.55
N GLN A 285 -2.03 22.71 -16.05
CA GLN A 285 -2.28 22.82 -14.60
C GLN A 285 -2.32 21.45 -13.91
N LEU A 286 -2.77 20.40 -14.60
CA LEU A 286 -2.74 19.02 -14.08
C LEU A 286 -1.29 18.54 -13.84
N ASN A 287 -0.31 19.03 -14.60
CA ASN A 287 1.09 18.73 -14.33
C ASN A 287 1.53 19.31 -12.97
N LYS A 288 1.06 20.51 -12.61
CA LYS A 288 1.31 21.09 -11.30
C LYS A 288 0.60 20.30 -10.20
N ALA A 289 -0.64 19.85 -10.45
CA ALA A 289 -1.35 18.98 -9.51
C ALA A 289 -0.59 17.67 -9.24
N LYS A 290 0.01 17.07 -10.27
CA LYS A 290 0.88 15.89 -10.12
C LYS A 290 2.15 16.16 -9.32
N GLU A 291 2.72 17.35 -9.44
CA GLU A 291 3.86 17.76 -8.59
C GLU A 291 3.46 17.89 -7.13
N ILE A 292 2.32 18.54 -6.87
CA ILE A 292 1.76 18.67 -5.52
C ILE A 292 1.49 17.27 -4.93
N LEU A 293 0.79 16.40 -5.67
CA LEU A 293 0.51 15.04 -5.23
C LEU A 293 1.79 14.27 -4.88
N ALA A 294 2.77 14.28 -5.79
CA ALA A 294 4.03 13.57 -5.61
C ALA A 294 4.81 14.11 -4.41
N TYR A 295 4.88 15.42 -4.25
CA TYR A 295 5.55 16.08 -3.13
C TYR A 295 4.89 15.71 -1.79
N GLU A 296 3.57 15.92 -1.66
CA GLU A 296 2.84 15.70 -0.42
C GLU A 296 2.90 14.23 0.02
N LEU A 297 2.76 13.28 -0.91
CA LEU A 297 2.81 11.86 -0.56
C LEU A 297 4.25 11.38 -0.26
N THR A 298 5.25 11.89 -0.96
CA THR A 298 6.65 11.58 -0.64
C THR A 298 7.05 12.17 0.71
N LYS A 299 6.62 13.40 1.02
CA LYS A 299 6.81 14.03 2.33
C LYS A 299 6.16 13.21 3.44
N LEU A 300 4.95 12.71 3.23
CA LEU A 300 4.22 11.92 4.23
C LEU A 300 4.92 10.58 4.52
N VAL A 301 5.50 9.92 3.51
CA VAL A 301 6.09 8.58 3.64
C VAL A 301 7.58 8.64 4.01
N HIS A 302 8.33 9.52 3.37
CA HIS A 302 9.79 9.55 3.46
C HIS A 302 10.35 10.79 4.18
N GLY A 303 9.49 11.75 4.51
CA GLY A 303 9.87 13.01 5.16
C GLY A 303 10.14 14.13 4.16
N GLU A 304 10.16 15.35 4.69
CA GLU A 304 10.22 16.58 3.89
C GLU A 304 11.54 16.72 3.11
N GLU A 305 12.67 16.34 3.72
CA GLU A 305 13.99 16.43 3.09
C GLU A 305 14.08 15.52 1.84
N GLU A 306 13.60 14.28 1.95
CA GLU A 306 13.59 13.35 0.82
C GLU A 306 12.60 13.81 -0.27
N ALA A 307 11.47 14.40 0.10
CA ALA A 307 10.53 14.97 -0.86
C ALA A 307 11.14 16.14 -1.64
N LYS A 308 11.86 17.04 -0.97
CA LYS A 308 12.58 18.17 -1.62
C LYS A 308 13.67 17.67 -2.57
N LYS A 309 14.46 16.69 -2.15
CA LYS A 309 15.50 16.06 -3.00
C LYS A 309 14.88 15.42 -4.24
N ALA A 310 13.82 14.62 -4.06
CA ALA A 310 13.13 13.97 -5.16
C ALA A 310 12.51 14.96 -6.15
N GLU A 311 11.90 16.04 -5.65
CA GLU A 311 11.35 17.10 -6.48
C GLU A 311 12.45 17.84 -7.27
N ALA A 312 13.54 18.21 -6.59
CA ALA A 312 14.67 18.91 -7.22
C ALA A 312 15.30 18.03 -8.33
N SER A 313 15.51 16.74 -8.03
CA SER A 313 16.05 15.79 -9.00
C SER A 313 15.11 15.59 -10.21
N ALA A 314 13.80 15.51 -9.97
CA ALA A 314 12.81 15.44 -11.04
C ALA A 314 12.84 16.70 -11.94
N LYS A 315 12.93 17.90 -11.35
CA LYS A 315 13.00 19.17 -12.10
C LYS A 315 14.32 19.30 -12.89
N ALA A 316 15.45 18.90 -12.31
CA ALA A 316 16.76 18.96 -12.96
C ALA A 316 16.82 18.07 -14.21
N LEU A 317 16.22 16.90 -14.19
CA LEU A 317 16.18 15.97 -15.34
C LEU A 317 15.36 16.49 -16.53
N PHE A 318 14.40 17.39 -16.28
CA PHE A 318 13.61 18.04 -17.36
C PHE A 318 14.19 19.37 -17.83
N GLY A 319 15.21 19.92 -17.11
CA GLY A 319 15.80 21.24 -17.34
C GLY A 319 17.24 21.24 -17.84
N ASN A 320 17.73 20.27 -18.61
CA ASN A 320 19.14 20.17 -19.11
C ASN A 320 20.23 20.11 -18.03
N GLY A 321 19.97 19.59 -16.84
CA GLY A 321 20.94 19.55 -15.75
C GLY A 321 21.59 18.19 -15.51
N ALA A 322 22.88 18.10 -15.76
CA ALA A 322 23.73 16.92 -15.44
C ALA A 322 23.91 16.66 -13.92
N SER A 323 23.26 17.43 -13.05
CA SER A 323 23.43 17.40 -11.59
C SER A 323 22.26 16.80 -10.81
N ALA A 324 21.33 16.08 -11.46
CA ALA A 324 20.22 15.46 -10.76
C ALA A 324 20.68 14.27 -9.89
N GLU A 325 20.34 14.28 -8.61
CA GLU A 325 20.48 13.11 -7.73
C GLU A 325 19.38 12.10 -8.10
N VAL A 326 19.70 11.19 -9.00
CA VAL A 326 18.84 10.03 -9.31
C VAL A 326 19.32 8.81 -8.53
N PRO A 327 18.43 7.83 -8.28
CA PRO A 327 18.85 6.58 -7.64
C PRO A 327 20.06 5.97 -8.36
N GLN A 328 21.04 5.59 -7.55
CA GLN A 328 22.31 5.04 -8.03
C GLN A 328 22.33 3.53 -7.83
N THR A 329 22.86 2.84 -8.81
CA THR A 329 23.18 1.40 -8.73
C THR A 329 24.69 1.24 -8.81
N GLU A 330 25.27 0.61 -7.77
CA GLU A 330 26.68 0.27 -7.75
C GLU A 330 26.87 -1.13 -8.34
N LEU A 331 27.79 -1.25 -9.29
CA LEU A 331 28.15 -2.49 -9.93
C LEU A 331 29.53 -2.94 -9.44
N SER A 332 29.68 -4.25 -9.29
CA SER A 332 30.93 -4.90 -8.94
C SER A 332 31.60 -5.53 -10.18
N GLU A 333 32.87 -5.86 -10.09
CA GLU A 333 33.55 -6.58 -11.18
C GLU A 333 32.86 -7.90 -11.55
N ALA A 334 32.20 -8.55 -10.61
CA ALA A 334 31.46 -9.80 -10.86
C ALA A 334 30.23 -9.64 -11.78
N ASP A 335 29.76 -8.41 -11.98
CA ASP A 335 28.63 -8.10 -12.88
C ASP A 335 29.07 -7.98 -14.35
N PHE A 336 30.39 -8.02 -14.60
CA PHE A 336 31.02 -7.86 -15.93
C PHE A 336 31.56 -9.20 -16.42
N VAL A 337 31.50 -9.40 -17.73
CA VAL A 337 32.13 -10.53 -18.42
C VAL A 337 33.26 -9.96 -19.29
N ASP A 338 34.47 -10.42 -19.07
CA ASP A 338 35.67 -9.91 -19.76
C ASP A 338 35.83 -8.38 -19.68
N GLY A 339 35.41 -7.78 -18.53
CA GLY A 339 35.50 -6.34 -18.29
C GLY A 339 34.40 -5.51 -18.97
N GLU A 340 33.41 -6.13 -19.59
CA GLU A 340 32.30 -5.49 -20.27
C GLU A 340 30.93 -5.98 -19.76
N ILE A 341 29.92 -5.13 -19.79
CA ILE A 341 28.53 -5.46 -19.48
C ILE A 341 27.63 -5.09 -20.67
N ASP A 342 26.75 -6.01 -21.09
CA ASP A 342 25.78 -5.71 -22.14
C ASP A 342 24.66 -4.80 -21.64
N ILE A 343 24.16 -3.94 -22.53
CA ILE A 343 23.13 -2.94 -22.18
C ILE A 343 21.85 -3.56 -21.60
N CYS A 344 21.47 -4.76 -22.04
CA CYS A 344 20.27 -5.43 -21.52
C CYS A 344 20.49 -5.92 -20.08
N SER A 345 21.65 -6.45 -19.75
CA SER A 345 22.04 -6.80 -18.38
C SER A 345 22.11 -5.57 -17.50
N LEU A 346 22.72 -4.50 -17.99
CA LEU A 346 22.84 -3.23 -17.28
C LEU A 346 21.46 -2.63 -16.94
N LEU A 347 20.51 -2.65 -17.86
CA LEU A 347 19.14 -2.19 -17.63
C LEU A 347 18.40 -3.03 -16.58
N VAL A 348 18.66 -4.34 -16.53
CA VAL A 348 18.06 -5.22 -15.52
C VAL A 348 18.70 -4.97 -14.15
N LEU A 349 20.02 -4.94 -14.05
CA LEU A 349 20.73 -4.69 -12.78
C LEU A 349 20.43 -3.31 -12.21
N SER A 350 20.24 -2.30 -13.06
CA SER A 350 19.83 -0.97 -12.63
C SER A 350 18.37 -0.87 -12.21
N GLY A 351 17.56 -1.94 -12.37
CA GLY A 351 16.14 -1.94 -12.03
C GLY A 351 15.25 -1.15 -12.99
N LEU A 352 15.77 -0.68 -14.12
CA LEU A 352 14.99 0.03 -15.13
C LEU A 352 14.03 -0.88 -15.88
N VAL A 353 14.31 -2.18 -15.96
CA VAL A 353 13.46 -3.21 -16.52
C VAL A 353 13.52 -4.48 -15.65
N ALA A 354 12.45 -5.28 -15.69
CA ALA A 354 12.40 -6.51 -14.92
C ALA A 354 13.13 -7.69 -15.59
N THR A 355 13.24 -7.70 -16.92
CA THR A 355 13.80 -8.82 -17.67
C THR A 355 14.66 -8.38 -18.86
N LYS A 356 15.63 -9.24 -19.28
CA LYS A 356 16.43 -9.00 -20.49
C LYS A 356 15.57 -8.92 -21.76
N SER A 357 14.44 -9.62 -21.82
CA SER A 357 13.51 -9.54 -22.97
C SER A 357 12.84 -8.18 -23.05
N GLU A 358 12.51 -7.58 -21.91
CA GLU A 358 11.97 -6.22 -21.84
C GLU A 358 13.04 -5.18 -22.21
N ALA A 359 14.27 -5.36 -21.72
CA ALA A 359 15.42 -4.52 -22.06
C ALA A 359 15.64 -4.50 -23.58
N ARG A 360 15.68 -5.67 -24.22
CA ARG A 360 15.84 -5.79 -25.67
C ARG A 360 14.78 -5.01 -26.44
N ARG A 361 13.51 -5.20 -26.08
CA ARG A 361 12.39 -4.45 -26.72
C ARG A 361 12.54 -2.94 -26.51
N ALA A 362 12.94 -2.50 -25.33
CA ALA A 362 13.12 -1.08 -25.03
C ALA A 362 14.24 -0.46 -25.90
N VAL A 363 15.35 -1.16 -26.11
CA VAL A 363 16.47 -0.75 -26.99
C VAL A 363 15.99 -0.70 -28.44
N GLU A 364 15.36 -1.76 -28.95
CA GLU A 364 14.84 -1.85 -30.33
C GLU A 364 13.83 -0.75 -30.65
N GLN A 365 13.03 -0.34 -29.68
CA GLN A 365 12.07 0.76 -29.81
C GLN A 365 12.72 2.16 -29.67
N GLY A 366 14.06 2.23 -29.50
CA GLY A 366 14.78 3.49 -29.32
C GLY A 366 14.45 4.22 -28.02
N GLY A 367 13.93 3.46 -27.03
CA GLY A 367 13.52 3.98 -25.72
C GLY A 367 14.66 4.04 -24.68
N VAL A 368 15.90 3.70 -25.05
CA VAL A 368 17.04 3.67 -24.12
C VAL A 368 18.09 4.71 -24.52
N ALA A 369 18.66 5.39 -23.54
CA ALA A 369 19.81 6.26 -23.72
C ALA A 369 20.81 6.10 -22.55
N VAL A 370 22.08 6.36 -22.82
CA VAL A 370 23.20 6.46 -21.86
C VAL A 370 23.79 7.86 -22.01
N ASP A 371 23.79 8.67 -20.94
CA ASP A 371 24.21 10.07 -20.97
C ASP A 371 23.59 10.87 -22.14
N ASP A 372 22.26 10.70 -22.32
CA ASP A 372 21.44 11.28 -23.41
C ASP A 372 21.73 10.75 -24.83
N GLU A 373 22.73 9.92 -25.03
CA GLU A 373 22.98 9.25 -26.30
C GLU A 373 22.07 8.02 -26.45
N LYS A 374 21.27 7.98 -27.51
CA LYS A 374 20.37 6.86 -27.79
C LYS A 374 21.15 5.57 -28.08
N VAL A 375 20.80 4.51 -27.35
CA VAL A 375 21.30 3.16 -27.61
C VAL A 375 20.32 2.45 -28.53
N THR A 376 20.77 2.10 -29.75
CA THR A 376 19.94 1.40 -30.75
C THR A 376 20.38 -0.04 -31.00
N ASN A 377 21.56 -0.40 -30.49
CA ASN A 377 22.11 -1.74 -30.63
C ASN A 377 21.90 -2.53 -29.35
N VAL A 378 21.11 -3.61 -29.41
CA VAL A 378 20.86 -4.53 -28.28
C VAL A 378 22.11 -5.27 -27.77
N ARG A 379 23.18 -5.28 -28.60
CA ARG A 379 24.48 -5.87 -28.25
C ARG A 379 25.51 -4.82 -27.84
N ALA A 380 25.10 -3.58 -27.60
CA ALA A 380 26.00 -2.56 -27.08
C ALA A 380 26.50 -3.00 -25.71
N THR A 381 27.80 -2.78 -25.47
CA THR A 381 28.48 -3.04 -24.20
C THR A 381 29.07 -1.75 -23.64
N LEU A 382 29.23 -1.69 -22.32
CA LEU A 382 29.98 -0.66 -21.62
C LEU A 382 31.09 -1.33 -20.83
N LYS A 383 32.24 -0.68 -20.76
CA LYS A 383 33.37 -1.17 -19.99
C LYS A 383 33.25 -0.78 -18.52
N TYR A 384 33.87 -1.58 -17.66
CA TYR A 384 33.94 -1.29 -16.23
C TYR A 384 34.44 0.14 -15.93
N ASP A 385 35.52 0.54 -16.62
CA ASP A 385 36.12 1.84 -16.44
C ASP A 385 35.27 3.01 -16.93
N ASP A 386 34.40 2.80 -17.91
CA ASP A 386 33.47 3.84 -18.44
C ASP A 386 32.40 4.22 -17.41
N LEU A 387 32.19 3.40 -16.39
CA LEU A 387 31.17 3.61 -15.37
C LEU A 387 31.72 4.19 -14.05
N LYS A 388 33.05 4.39 -13.94
CA LYS A 388 33.68 4.93 -12.72
C LYS A 388 33.17 6.30 -12.31
N ASP A 389 32.99 7.18 -13.29
CA ASP A 389 32.47 8.55 -13.08
C ASP A 389 30.93 8.60 -13.01
N GLY A 390 30.28 7.46 -13.16
CA GLY A 390 28.84 7.30 -13.17
C GLY A 390 28.20 7.69 -14.50
N LYS A 391 27.43 6.78 -15.07
CA LYS A 391 26.64 6.98 -16.29
C LYS A 391 25.15 7.09 -15.98
N LEU A 392 24.48 8.04 -16.64
CA LEU A 392 23.03 8.19 -16.51
C LEU A 392 22.32 7.31 -17.53
N LEU A 393 21.66 6.27 -17.08
CA LEU A 393 20.77 5.46 -17.89
C LEU A 393 19.37 6.05 -17.93
N ARG A 394 18.75 6.08 -19.12
CA ARG A 394 17.37 6.50 -19.31
C ARG A 394 16.58 5.44 -20.06
N ARG A 395 15.37 5.14 -19.56
CA ARG A 395 14.36 4.36 -20.26
C ARG A 395 13.11 5.21 -20.48
N GLY A 396 12.74 5.37 -21.76
CA GLY A 396 11.63 6.25 -22.13
C GLY A 396 11.90 7.71 -21.76
N LYS A 397 10.84 8.44 -21.42
CA LYS A 397 10.93 9.87 -21.07
C LYS A 397 11.03 10.13 -19.56
N LYS A 398 10.83 9.12 -18.72
CA LYS A 398 10.47 9.33 -17.31
C LYS A 398 11.26 8.47 -16.31
N SER A 399 12.02 7.47 -16.74
CA SER A 399 12.75 6.57 -15.86
C SER A 399 14.25 6.74 -16.04
N PHE A 400 14.95 7.04 -14.94
CA PHE A 400 16.38 7.33 -14.91
C PHE A 400 17.06 6.57 -13.80
N ARG A 401 18.32 6.16 -14.02
CA ARG A 401 19.24 5.57 -13.04
C ARG A 401 20.65 6.00 -13.31
N ARG A 402 21.41 6.28 -12.26
CA ARG A 402 22.86 6.41 -12.36
C ARG A 402 23.49 5.06 -12.04
N VAL A 403 24.41 4.62 -12.88
CA VAL A 403 25.20 3.41 -12.62
C VAL A 403 26.65 3.79 -12.44
N VAL A 404 27.28 3.22 -11.42
CA VAL A 404 28.72 3.44 -11.11
C VAL A 404 29.36 2.10 -10.81
N THR A 405 30.66 2.00 -11.01
CA THR A 405 31.46 0.87 -10.54
C THR A 405 32.18 1.24 -9.24
N LYS A 406 32.39 0.24 -8.39
CA LYS A 406 33.15 0.40 -7.13
C LYS A 406 34.64 0.50 -7.38
#